data_bae5943ccc198f3aed890bbfd7c6abd7
#
_entry.id   bae5943ccc198f3aed890bbfd7c6abd7
#
_cell.length_a   1.000
_cell.length_b   1.000
_cell.length_c   1.000
_cell.angle_alpha   90.00
_cell.angle_beta   90.00
_cell.angle_gamma   90.00
#
_symmetry.space_group_name_H-M   'P 1'
#
loop_
_entity.id
_entity.type
_entity.pdbx_description
1 polymer ?
#
loop_
_entity_poly.entity_id
_entity_poly.type
_entity_poly.pdbx_seq_one_letter_code
_entity_poly.pdbx_strand_id
1 'polypeptide(L)'
;MDENEQQTKEPMTIKPDLAKRIQEEIDQNVYLCYQCVKCTSGCPVANFFDWQPNQIMRAVQLGQEDIALESETPWLCASCQTCTTRCPQGLDIAGIMDFLTRESKERGFEPTLPEINVFNEAFMREVGIWGRSYEPGLMVEMTLRNRNPKALLDDAGMYLKMIGKGKVGFFPHPTKMPSKRKTKPVEGAEKAIAYYPGCSLESTAGEFDESTKAIAGKLCFTTMLI
;
A
#
# COMPACT_ATOMS: atom_id res chain seq x y z
N MET A 1 -26.09 38.19 0.34
CA MET A 1 -24.82 38.90 0.55
C MET A 1 -23.89 37.88 1.11
N ASP A 2 -23.22 37.17 0.19
CA ASP A 2 -22.40 36.04 0.51
C ASP A 2 -20.98 36.54 0.80
N GLU A 3 -20.61 36.48 2.06
CA GLU A 3 -19.25 36.84 2.49
C GLU A 3 -18.32 35.69 2.05
N ASN A 4 -17.65 35.94 0.93
CA ASN A 4 -16.59 35.14 0.38
C ASN A 4 -15.39 35.25 1.35
N GLU A 5 -15.27 34.30 2.25
CA GLU A 5 -14.10 34.18 3.13
C GLU A 5 -12.88 33.83 2.27
N GLN A 6 -12.22 34.83 1.77
CA GLN A 6 -10.89 34.71 1.18
C GLN A 6 -9.93 34.26 2.28
N GLN A 7 -9.76 32.96 2.41
CA GLN A 7 -8.62 32.39 3.14
C GLN A 7 -7.35 32.92 2.46
N THR A 8 -6.73 33.87 3.08
CA THR A 8 -5.37 34.34 2.72
C THR A 8 -4.42 33.18 2.99
N LYS A 9 -4.15 32.35 1.95
CA LYS A 9 -3.09 31.34 2.00
C LYS A 9 -1.79 32.05 2.31
N GLU A 10 -1.12 31.66 3.38
CA GLU A 10 0.24 32.09 3.69
C GLU A 10 1.16 31.88 2.48
N PRO A 11 2.19 32.71 2.30
CA PRO A 11 3.08 32.58 1.16
C PRO A 11 3.74 31.20 1.18
N MET A 12 3.55 30.46 0.08
CA MET A 12 4.05 29.10 -0.11
C MET A 12 5.58 29.08 0.07
N THR A 13 6.03 28.38 1.09
CA THR A 13 7.46 28.27 1.40
C THR A 13 8.10 27.23 0.49
N ILE A 14 9.01 27.64 -0.38
CA ILE A 14 9.77 26.72 -1.23
C ILE A 14 10.88 26.09 -0.39
N LYS A 15 10.79 24.77 -0.15
CA LYS A 15 11.80 23.98 0.54
C LYS A 15 12.25 22.83 -0.38
N PRO A 16 13.48 22.82 -0.89
CA PRO A 16 13.96 21.78 -1.81
C PRO A 16 14.35 20.45 -1.10
N ASP A 17 14.06 20.33 0.19
CA ASP A 17 14.50 19.22 1.02
C ASP A 17 13.85 17.87 0.61
N LEU A 18 12.58 17.90 0.24
CA LEU A 18 11.81 16.71 -0.10
C LEU A 18 12.39 15.95 -1.32
N ALA A 19 12.76 16.68 -2.38
CA ALA A 19 13.37 16.07 -3.56
C ALA A 19 14.72 15.40 -3.26
N LYS A 20 15.50 16.02 -2.36
CA LYS A 20 16.78 15.49 -1.91
C LYS A 20 16.59 14.22 -1.07
N ARG A 21 15.63 14.22 -0.16
CA ARG A 21 15.31 13.04 0.65
C ARG A 21 14.81 11.87 -0.19
N ILE A 22 14.00 12.13 -1.22
CA ILE A 22 13.57 11.10 -2.17
C ILE A 22 14.77 10.48 -2.87
N GLN A 23 15.74 11.29 -3.30
CA GLN A 23 16.97 10.78 -3.91
C GLN A 23 17.81 9.96 -2.92
N GLU A 24 17.91 10.38 -1.67
CA GLU A 24 18.75 9.72 -0.66
C GLU A 24 18.14 8.39 -0.17
N GLU A 25 16.80 8.32 -0.01
CA GLU A 25 16.15 7.16 0.61
C GLU A 25 15.69 6.10 -0.41
N ILE A 26 15.22 6.50 -1.58
CA ILE A 26 14.67 5.58 -2.58
C ILE A 26 15.39 5.64 -3.95
N ASP A 27 16.51 6.36 -4.02
CA ASP A 27 17.35 6.52 -5.23
C ASP A 27 16.57 6.99 -6.47
N GLN A 28 15.63 7.94 -6.29
CA GLN A 28 14.82 8.49 -7.36
C GLN A 28 15.10 9.97 -7.59
N ASN A 29 15.62 10.30 -8.78
CA ASN A 29 15.84 11.68 -9.17
C ASN A 29 14.59 12.28 -9.80
N VAL A 30 13.77 12.96 -8.99
CA VAL A 30 12.50 13.57 -9.42
C VAL A 30 12.67 14.61 -10.54
N TYR A 31 13.87 15.21 -10.68
CA TYR A 31 14.14 16.22 -11.71
C TYR A 31 14.22 15.63 -13.14
N LEU A 32 14.30 14.30 -13.28
CA LEU A 32 14.20 13.65 -14.58
C LEU A 32 12.77 13.70 -15.15
N CYS A 33 11.76 14.01 -14.32
CA CYS A 33 10.38 14.12 -14.77
C CYS A 33 10.18 15.35 -15.64
N TYR A 34 9.93 15.14 -16.93
CA TYR A 34 9.63 16.23 -17.89
C TYR A 34 8.13 16.44 -18.13
N GLN A 35 7.28 15.97 -17.21
CA GLN A 35 5.83 16.25 -17.20
C GLN A 35 5.08 15.72 -18.44
N CYS A 36 5.39 14.52 -18.91
CA CYS A 36 4.74 13.89 -20.07
C CYS A 36 3.30 13.39 -19.82
N VAL A 37 2.82 13.47 -18.57
CA VAL A 37 1.46 13.12 -18.14
C VAL A 37 1.08 11.63 -18.29
N LYS A 38 1.98 10.74 -18.71
CA LYS A 38 1.68 9.30 -18.89
C LYS A 38 1.30 8.60 -17.58
N CYS A 39 1.84 9.04 -16.45
CA CYS A 39 1.48 8.52 -15.13
C CYS A 39 0.01 8.82 -14.78
N THR A 40 -0.45 10.03 -15.06
CA THR A 40 -1.84 10.45 -14.83
C THR A 40 -2.80 9.75 -15.78
N SER A 41 -2.52 9.74 -17.07
CA SER A 41 -3.41 9.13 -18.08
C SER A 41 -3.56 7.61 -17.93
N GLY A 42 -2.66 6.96 -17.21
CA GLY A 42 -2.70 5.52 -16.97
C GLY A 42 -3.19 5.13 -15.59
N CYS A 43 -3.44 6.08 -14.71
CA CYS A 43 -3.81 5.80 -13.34
C CYS A 43 -5.29 5.38 -13.23
N PRO A 44 -5.60 4.17 -12.69
CA PRO A 44 -6.98 3.71 -12.59
C PRO A 44 -7.83 4.50 -11.59
N VAL A 45 -7.19 5.20 -10.66
CA VAL A 45 -7.85 5.97 -9.60
C VAL A 45 -7.69 7.50 -9.77
N ALA A 46 -7.18 7.95 -10.90
CA ALA A 46 -6.91 9.38 -11.15
C ALA A 46 -8.12 10.30 -10.92
N ASN A 47 -9.34 9.80 -11.16
CA ASN A 47 -10.57 10.58 -11.01
C ASN A 47 -10.93 10.91 -9.55
N PHE A 48 -10.28 10.25 -8.58
CA PHE A 48 -10.52 10.44 -7.16
C PHE A 48 -9.47 11.33 -6.50
N PHE A 49 -8.45 11.73 -7.25
CA PHE A 49 -7.33 12.51 -6.75
C PHE A 49 -7.66 14.01 -6.73
N ASP A 50 -7.24 14.68 -5.66
CA ASP A 50 -7.22 16.14 -5.57
C ASP A 50 -6.14 16.74 -6.49
N TRP A 51 -4.94 16.16 -6.49
CA TRP A 51 -3.83 16.48 -7.38
C TRP A 51 -3.44 15.27 -8.21
N GLN A 52 -3.24 15.46 -9.50
CA GLN A 52 -2.85 14.37 -10.38
C GLN A 52 -1.40 13.92 -10.13
N PRO A 53 -1.04 12.64 -10.39
CA PRO A 53 0.33 12.15 -10.15
C PRO A 53 1.44 13.02 -10.75
N ASN A 54 1.24 13.54 -11.97
CA ASN A 54 2.22 14.45 -12.57
C ASN A 54 2.30 15.80 -11.85
N GLN A 55 1.20 16.27 -11.26
CA GLN A 55 1.17 17.52 -10.49
C GLN A 55 1.89 17.35 -9.14
N ILE A 56 1.70 16.21 -8.46
CA ILE A 56 2.48 15.87 -7.26
C ILE A 56 3.98 15.83 -7.59
N MET A 57 4.37 15.17 -8.68
CA MET A 57 5.76 15.18 -9.13
C MET A 57 6.28 16.60 -9.37
N ARG A 58 5.45 17.48 -9.92
CA ARG A 58 5.81 18.87 -10.12
C ARG A 58 5.92 19.65 -8.82
N ALA A 59 5.03 19.44 -7.87
CA ALA A 59 5.09 20.05 -6.55
C ALA A 59 6.41 19.68 -5.85
N VAL A 60 6.81 18.42 -5.88
CA VAL A 60 8.09 17.97 -5.33
C VAL A 60 9.27 18.64 -6.02
N GLN A 61 9.29 18.73 -7.36
CA GLN A 61 10.35 19.42 -8.11
C GLN A 61 10.48 20.91 -7.73
N LEU A 62 9.34 21.56 -7.45
CA LEU A 62 9.30 22.97 -7.10
C LEU A 62 9.52 23.24 -5.61
N GLY A 63 9.66 22.18 -4.80
CA GLY A 63 9.80 22.33 -3.34
C GLY A 63 8.51 22.78 -2.65
N GLN A 64 7.35 22.52 -3.27
CA GLN A 64 6.03 22.80 -2.72
C GLN A 64 5.60 21.64 -1.82
N GLU A 65 6.24 21.55 -0.65
CA GLU A 65 6.06 20.43 0.28
C GLU A 65 4.63 20.34 0.80
N ASP A 66 3.98 21.45 1.06
CA ASP A 66 2.62 21.51 1.56
C ASP A 66 1.65 20.79 0.58
N ILE A 67 1.77 21.05 -0.73
CA ILE A 67 0.95 20.37 -1.74
C ILE A 67 1.28 18.87 -1.80
N ALA A 68 2.56 18.52 -1.72
CA ALA A 68 2.98 17.13 -1.85
C ALA A 68 2.62 16.27 -0.62
N LEU A 69 2.63 16.85 0.59
CA LEU A 69 2.44 16.13 1.85
C LEU A 69 1.02 16.21 2.41
N GLU A 70 0.28 17.29 2.09
CA GLU A 70 -1.11 17.47 2.55
C GLU A 70 -2.15 16.94 1.55
N SER A 71 -1.74 16.56 0.32
CA SER A 71 -2.70 16.07 -0.67
C SER A 71 -3.25 14.68 -0.33
N GLU A 72 -4.46 14.40 -0.84
CA GLU A 72 -5.09 13.08 -0.72
C GLU A 72 -4.44 12.03 -1.65
N THR A 73 -3.83 12.48 -2.73
CA THR A 73 -3.29 11.62 -3.79
C THR A 73 -2.34 10.55 -3.32
N PRO A 74 -1.29 10.82 -2.49
CA PRO A 74 -0.44 9.77 -1.95
C PRO A 74 -1.19 8.73 -1.12
N TRP A 75 -2.22 9.16 -0.36
CA TRP A 75 -3.02 8.29 0.49
C TRP A 75 -3.99 7.39 -0.29
N LEU A 76 -4.53 7.88 -1.40
CA LEU A 76 -5.43 7.15 -2.30
C LEU A 76 -4.69 6.26 -3.30
N CYS A 77 -3.35 6.35 -3.35
CA CYS A 77 -2.55 5.58 -4.27
C CYS A 77 -2.67 4.08 -3.98
N ALA A 78 -3.14 3.32 -4.97
CA ALA A 78 -3.30 1.86 -4.85
C ALA A 78 -2.00 1.09 -5.08
N SER A 79 -0.84 1.75 -5.18
CA SER A 79 0.50 1.18 -5.44
C SER A 79 0.53 0.16 -6.60
N CYS A 80 -0.35 0.33 -7.60
CA CYS A 80 -0.54 -0.62 -8.70
C CYS A 80 0.59 -0.63 -9.75
N GLN A 81 1.62 0.19 -9.60
CA GLN A 81 2.82 0.31 -10.42
C GLN A 81 2.59 0.71 -11.89
N THR A 82 1.35 1.00 -12.30
CA THR A 82 1.04 1.39 -13.70
C THR A 82 1.77 2.67 -14.12
N CYS A 83 1.86 3.66 -13.23
CA CYS A 83 2.58 4.91 -13.50
C CYS A 83 4.09 4.69 -13.66
N THR A 84 4.69 3.83 -12.83
CA THR A 84 6.11 3.46 -12.86
C THR A 84 6.47 2.76 -14.16
N THR A 85 5.70 1.73 -14.57
CA THR A 85 5.94 0.99 -15.83
C THR A 85 5.76 1.85 -17.08
N ARG A 86 4.92 2.88 -17.03
CA ARG A 86 4.67 3.79 -18.16
C ARG A 86 5.60 4.99 -18.21
N CYS A 87 6.42 5.20 -17.19
CA CYS A 87 7.33 6.34 -17.10
C CYS A 87 8.49 6.18 -18.09
N PRO A 88 8.65 7.10 -19.09
CA PRO A 88 9.74 6.99 -20.06
C PRO A 88 11.12 7.31 -19.46
N GLN A 89 11.15 7.95 -18.29
CA GLN A 89 12.38 8.23 -17.54
C GLN A 89 12.71 7.14 -16.51
N GLY A 90 11.88 6.09 -16.42
CA GLY A 90 12.11 5.00 -15.47
C GLY A 90 11.95 5.38 -14.01
N LEU A 91 11.20 6.48 -13.71
CA LEU A 91 10.95 6.88 -12.33
C LEU A 91 9.95 5.94 -11.65
N ASP A 92 10.25 5.53 -10.43
CA ASP A 92 9.31 4.80 -9.58
C ASP A 92 8.33 5.77 -8.90
N ILE A 93 7.31 6.17 -9.66
CA ILE A 93 6.31 7.14 -9.19
C ILE A 93 5.47 6.55 -8.06
N ALA A 94 5.15 5.25 -8.10
CA ALA A 94 4.41 4.59 -7.03
C ALA A 94 5.23 4.57 -5.73
N GLY A 95 6.53 4.26 -5.80
CA GLY A 95 7.43 4.34 -4.66
C GLY A 95 7.57 5.76 -4.10
N ILE A 96 7.54 6.78 -4.97
CA ILE A 96 7.53 8.19 -4.52
C ILE A 96 6.22 8.49 -3.77
N MET A 97 5.05 8.02 -4.21
CA MET A 97 3.79 8.21 -3.49
C MET A 97 3.81 7.54 -2.11
N ASP A 98 4.32 6.31 -2.03
CA ASP A 98 4.49 5.61 -0.74
C ASP A 98 5.45 6.36 0.19
N PHE A 99 6.55 6.91 -0.35
CA PHE A 99 7.48 7.76 0.40
C PHE A 99 6.77 9.01 0.95
N LEU A 100 5.99 9.72 0.13
CA LEU A 100 5.26 10.92 0.53
C LEU A 100 4.26 10.64 1.65
N THR A 101 3.53 9.52 1.59
CA THR A 101 2.60 9.11 2.65
C THR A 101 3.32 8.88 3.98
N ARG A 102 4.48 8.20 3.95
CA ARG A 102 5.30 7.98 5.14
C ARG A 102 5.85 9.29 5.68
N GLU A 103 6.41 10.13 4.82
CA GLU A 103 6.99 11.42 5.16
C GLU A 103 5.95 12.37 5.78
N SER A 104 4.74 12.40 5.24
CA SER A 104 3.61 13.16 5.77
C SER A 104 3.33 12.76 7.23
N LYS A 105 3.28 11.44 7.51
CA LYS A 105 3.11 10.94 8.89
C LYS A 105 4.27 11.31 9.81
N GLU A 106 5.51 11.14 9.36
CA GLU A 106 6.71 11.40 10.16
C GLU A 106 6.85 12.87 10.53
N ARG A 107 6.46 13.78 9.64
CA ARG A 107 6.45 15.23 9.90
C ARG A 107 5.23 15.70 10.69
N GLY A 108 4.29 14.81 11.02
CA GLY A 108 3.13 15.10 11.84
C GLY A 108 2.01 15.86 11.12
N PHE A 109 1.98 15.79 9.78
CA PHE A 109 0.81 16.24 9.02
C PHE A 109 -0.37 15.33 9.36
N GLU A 110 -1.53 15.92 9.64
CA GLU A 110 -2.74 15.13 9.83
C GLU A 110 -3.14 14.46 8.51
N PRO A 111 -3.41 13.14 8.53
CA PRO A 111 -3.85 12.45 7.33
C PRO A 111 -5.13 13.11 6.79
N THR A 112 -5.10 13.56 5.56
CA THR A 112 -6.26 14.17 4.89
C THR A 112 -7.42 13.18 4.82
N LEU A 113 -7.10 11.87 4.78
CA LEU A 113 -8.06 10.76 4.83
C LEU A 113 -7.81 9.91 6.08
N PRO A 114 -8.32 10.31 7.26
CA PRO A 114 -8.06 9.61 8.51
C PRO A 114 -8.55 8.16 8.49
N GLU A 115 -9.57 7.86 7.74
CA GLU A 115 -10.15 6.51 7.59
C GLU A 115 -9.16 5.54 6.96
N ILE A 116 -8.39 5.97 5.96
CA ILE A 116 -7.35 5.16 5.30
C ILE A 116 -6.20 4.91 6.28
N ASN A 117 -5.80 5.93 7.03
CA ASN A 117 -4.76 5.75 8.02
C ASN A 117 -5.18 4.77 9.13
N VAL A 118 -6.42 4.88 9.62
CA VAL A 118 -6.99 3.94 10.59
C VAL A 118 -7.01 2.51 10.04
N PHE A 119 -7.40 2.35 8.77
CA PHE A 119 -7.38 1.06 8.09
C PHE A 119 -5.96 0.48 8.03
N ASN A 120 -4.99 1.24 7.57
CA ASN A 120 -3.60 0.79 7.45
C ASN A 120 -3.02 0.36 8.81
N GLU A 121 -3.26 1.14 9.86
CA GLU A 121 -2.79 0.82 11.22
C GLU A 121 -3.47 -0.43 11.79
N ALA A 122 -4.80 -0.55 11.61
CA ALA A 122 -5.55 -1.71 12.06
C ALA A 122 -5.10 -2.97 11.32
N PHE A 123 -4.96 -2.89 10.00
CA PHE A 123 -4.48 -3.99 9.17
C PHE A 123 -3.08 -4.46 9.57
N MET A 124 -2.13 -3.53 9.72
CA MET A 124 -0.76 -3.87 10.14
C MET A 124 -0.71 -4.49 11.53
N ARG A 125 -1.55 -4.03 12.46
CA ARG A 125 -1.66 -4.61 13.79
C ARG A 125 -2.22 -6.03 13.76
N GLU A 126 -3.28 -6.25 13.01
CA GLU A 126 -3.88 -7.59 12.81
C GLU A 126 -2.85 -8.57 12.24
N VAL A 127 -2.15 -8.18 11.18
CA VAL A 127 -1.09 -8.99 10.58
C VAL A 127 0.05 -9.24 11.57
N GLY A 128 0.40 -8.25 12.38
CA GLY A 128 1.43 -8.39 13.42
C GLY A 128 1.06 -9.40 14.52
N ILE A 129 -0.23 -9.48 14.88
CA ILE A 129 -0.73 -10.39 15.95
C ILE A 129 -0.96 -11.79 15.39
N TRP A 130 -1.64 -11.91 14.25
CA TRP A 130 -2.12 -13.19 13.73
C TRP A 130 -1.26 -13.78 12.60
N GLY A 131 -0.31 -13.01 12.05
CA GLY A 131 0.47 -13.39 10.87
C GLY A 131 -0.32 -13.26 9.55
N ARG A 132 -1.58 -12.85 9.62
CA ARG A 132 -2.51 -12.62 8.49
C ARG A 132 -3.59 -11.63 8.89
N SER A 133 -4.29 -11.06 7.91
CA SER A 133 -5.47 -10.26 8.20
C SER A 133 -6.61 -11.15 8.72
N TYR A 134 -7.28 -10.68 9.75
CA TYR A 134 -8.49 -11.28 10.30
C TYR A 134 -9.66 -10.33 10.03
N GLU A 135 -10.37 -10.59 8.94
CA GLU A 135 -11.37 -9.67 8.40
C GLU A 135 -12.44 -9.24 9.41
N PRO A 136 -13.03 -10.14 10.25
CA PRO A 136 -14.00 -9.73 11.26
C PRO A 136 -13.41 -8.80 12.33
N GLY A 137 -12.18 -9.07 12.77
CA GLY A 137 -11.46 -8.23 13.74
C GLY A 137 -11.19 -6.84 13.18
N LEU A 138 -10.68 -6.79 11.96
CA LEU A 138 -10.40 -5.56 11.24
C LEU A 138 -11.66 -4.67 11.12
N MET A 139 -12.81 -5.26 10.77
CA MET A 139 -14.06 -4.53 10.66
C MET A 139 -14.55 -3.97 11.99
N VAL A 140 -14.49 -4.78 13.03
CA VAL A 140 -14.87 -4.33 14.38
C VAL A 140 -13.98 -3.18 14.83
N GLU A 141 -12.67 -3.31 14.63
CA GLU A 141 -11.70 -2.27 14.99
C GLU A 141 -11.94 -0.97 14.20
N MET A 142 -12.11 -1.07 12.88
CA MET A 142 -12.42 0.10 12.05
C MET A 142 -13.70 0.81 12.49
N THR A 143 -14.76 0.04 12.79
CA THR A 143 -16.03 0.58 13.26
C THR A 143 -15.88 1.33 14.59
N LEU A 144 -15.12 0.76 15.53
CA LEU A 144 -14.88 1.37 16.83
C LEU A 144 -14.04 2.65 16.71
N ARG A 145 -12.99 2.64 15.87
CA ARG A 145 -12.09 3.79 15.72
C ARG A 145 -12.72 4.92 14.90
N ASN A 146 -13.46 4.60 13.86
CA ASN A 146 -14.15 5.59 13.01
C ASN A 146 -15.49 6.07 13.62
N ARG A 147 -15.91 5.53 14.79
CA ARG A 147 -17.15 5.88 15.49
C ARG A 147 -18.39 5.81 14.59
N ASN A 148 -18.39 4.93 13.57
CA ASN A 148 -19.49 4.76 12.64
C ASN A 148 -20.16 3.37 12.78
N PRO A 149 -21.03 3.15 13.79
CA PRO A 149 -21.67 1.86 14.01
C PRO A 149 -22.68 1.51 12.90
N LYS A 150 -23.14 2.49 12.12
CA LYS A 150 -24.07 2.23 11.01
C LYS A 150 -23.43 1.38 9.91
N ALA A 151 -22.15 1.62 9.58
CA ALA A 151 -21.44 0.83 8.58
C ALA A 151 -21.44 -0.68 8.92
N LEU A 152 -21.27 -1.02 10.22
CA LEU A 152 -21.32 -2.42 10.65
C LEU A 152 -22.71 -3.05 10.48
N LEU A 153 -23.79 -2.27 10.69
CA LEU A 153 -25.16 -2.75 10.53
C LEU A 153 -25.53 -2.91 9.05
N ASP A 154 -25.08 -1.99 8.20
CA ASP A 154 -25.35 -2.02 6.75
C ASP A 154 -24.69 -3.26 6.12
N ASP A 155 -23.49 -3.62 6.55
CA ASP A 155 -22.73 -4.75 6.05
C ASP A 155 -23.06 -6.09 6.75
N ALA A 156 -23.74 -6.06 7.91
CA ALA A 156 -24.01 -7.26 8.72
C ALA A 156 -24.73 -8.36 7.92
N GLY A 157 -25.67 -7.98 7.06
CA GLY A 157 -26.41 -8.93 6.21
C GLY A 157 -25.51 -9.68 5.21
N MET A 158 -24.52 -9.00 4.65
CA MET A 158 -23.51 -9.60 3.77
C MET A 158 -22.58 -10.52 4.55
N TYR A 159 -22.10 -10.09 5.70
CA TYR A 159 -21.23 -10.88 6.58
C TYR A 159 -21.87 -12.18 7.05
N LEU A 160 -23.12 -12.14 7.50
CA LEU A 160 -23.87 -13.34 7.90
C LEU A 160 -23.98 -14.35 6.75
N LYS A 161 -24.21 -13.87 5.52
CA LYS A 161 -24.23 -14.73 4.33
C LYS A 161 -22.85 -15.33 4.01
N MET A 162 -21.77 -14.60 4.22
CA MET A 162 -20.40 -15.08 4.00
C MET A 162 -19.99 -16.11 5.05
N ILE A 163 -20.34 -15.90 6.32
CA ILE A 163 -20.13 -16.86 7.41
C ILE A 163 -20.94 -18.14 7.15
N GLY A 164 -22.22 -18.02 6.77
CA GLY A 164 -23.07 -19.16 6.46
C GLY A 164 -22.58 -20.01 5.26
N LYS A 165 -21.80 -19.40 4.35
CA LYS A 165 -21.14 -20.10 3.24
C LYS A 165 -19.72 -20.60 3.59
N GLY A 166 -19.28 -20.48 4.83
CA GLY A 166 -17.94 -20.89 5.25
C GLY A 166 -16.78 -20.08 4.61
N LYS A 167 -17.08 -18.90 4.06
CA LYS A 167 -16.09 -18.04 3.37
C LYS A 167 -15.27 -17.18 4.34
N VAL A 168 -15.82 -16.90 5.52
CA VAL A 168 -15.19 -16.12 6.58
C VAL A 168 -15.18 -16.93 7.84
N GLY A 169 -14.00 -17.16 8.40
CA GLY A 169 -13.85 -17.84 9.68
C GLY A 169 -14.23 -16.94 10.84
N PHE A 170 -15.06 -17.47 11.76
CA PHE A 170 -15.46 -16.71 12.95
C PHE A 170 -14.33 -16.54 13.98
N PHE A 171 -13.34 -17.42 13.95
CA PHE A 171 -12.15 -17.34 14.80
C PHE A 171 -10.89 -17.09 13.97
N PRO A 172 -9.96 -16.26 14.46
CA PRO A 172 -8.69 -16.09 13.81
C PRO A 172 -7.92 -17.43 13.81
N HIS A 173 -7.46 -17.85 12.65
CA HIS A 173 -6.50 -18.95 12.54
C HIS A 173 -5.10 -18.33 12.52
N PRO A 174 -4.34 -18.37 13.64
CA PRO A 174 -3.00 -17.84 13.63
C PRO A 174 -2.16 -18.66 12.67
N THR A 175 -1.69 -18.01 11.63
CA THR A 175 -0.61 -18.58 10.83
C THR A 175 0.65 -18.45 11.67
N LYS A 176 1.37 -19.54 11.85
CA LYS A 176 2.71 -19.46 12.44
C LYS A 176 3.48 -18.51 11.52
N MET A 177 3.81 -17.30 12.02
CA MET A 177 4.80 -16.47 11.31
C MET A 177 5.92 -17.41 10.87
N PRO A 178 6.40 -17.32 9.63
CA PRO A 178 7.51 -18.12 9.19
C PRO A 178 8.72 -17.73 10.04
N SER A 179 8.85 -18.37 11.21
CA SER A 179 10.06 -18.29 12.00
C SER A 179 11.11 -18.86 11.07
N LYS A 180 12.01 -18.01 10.55
CA LYS A 180 13.22 -18.35 9.78
C LYS A 180 13.33 -19.86 9.51
N ARG A 181 12.39 -20.40 8.69
CA ARG A 181 12.49 -21.78 8.26
C ARG A 181 13.78 -21.86 7.46
N LYS A 182 14.79 -22.44 8.05
CA LYS A 182 16.02 -22.79 7.33
C LYS A 182 15.59 -23.78 6.26
N THR A 183 15.33 -23.29 5.06
CA THR A 183 15.10 -24.14 3.89
C THR A 183 16.41 -24.93 3.69
N LYS A 184 16.32 -26.24 3.78
CA LYS A 184 17.46 -27.06 3.38
C LYS A 184 17.61 -26.92 1.87
N PRO A 185 18.79 -26.53 1.37
CA PRO A 185 19.03 -26.51 -0.07
C PRO A 185 18.72 -27.92 -0.63
N VAL A 186 18.01 -28.00 -1.73
CA VAL A 186 17.85 -29.26 -2.45
C VAL A 186 19.19 -29.55 -3.12
N GLU A 187 19.83 -30.66 -2.74
CA GLU A 187 21.09 -31.10 -3.38
C GLU A 187 20.86 -31.24 -4.89
N GLY A 188 21.69 -30.53 -5.66
CA GLY A 188 21.65 -30.55 -7.13
C GLY A 188 20.86 -29.40 -7.79
N ALA A 189 20.34 -28.43 -7.06
CA ALA A 189 19.67 -27.31 -7.67
C ALA A 189 20.67 -26.27 -8.20
N GLU A 190 20.62 -26.03 -9.52
CA GLU A 190 21.50 -25.05 -10.18
C GLU A 190 21.12 -23.59 -9.88
N LYS A 191 19.86 -23.34 -9.50
CA LYS A 191 19.36 -21.97 -9.23
C LYS A 191 18.42 -21.94 -8.03
N ALA A 192 18.64 -20.98 -7.15
CA ALA A 192 17.74 -20.68 -6.05
C ALA A 192 16.74 -19.59 -6.47
N ILE A 193 15.44 -19.82 -6.24
CA ILE A 193 14.37 -18.86 -6.49
C ILE A 193 13.75 -18.49 -5.16
N ALA A 194 13.65 -17.18 -4.89
CA ALA A 194 12.89 -16.67 -3.78
C ALA A 194 11.39 -16.91 -4.05
N TYR A 195 10.71 -17.59 -3.13
CA TYR A 195 9.30 -17.92 -3.24
C TYR A 195 8.53 -17.49 -2.01
N TYR A 196 7.54 -16.65 -2.22
CA TYR A 196 6.61 -16.23 -1.17
C TYR A 196 5.21 -16.76 -1.50
N PRO A 197 4.70 -17.74 -0.75
CA PRO A 197 3.41 -18.37 -1.05
C PRO A 197 2.22 -17.44 -0.81
N GLY A 198 2.37 -16.42 0.03
CA GLY A 198 1.27 -15.57 0.47
C GLY A 198 0.34 -16.24 1.48
N CYS A 199 -0.50 -15.45 2.14
CA CYS A 199 -1.36 -15.91 3.24
C CYS A 199 -2.36 -17.01 2.79
N SER A 200 -2.87 -16.94 1.57
CA SER A 200 -3.86 -17.90 1.06
C SER A 200 -3.26 -19.28 0.80
N LEU A 201 -2.06 -19.35 0.23
CA LEU A 201 -1.38 -20.61 -0.06
C LEU A 201 -0.87 -21.29 1.22
N GLU A 202 -0.47 -20.50 2.23
CA GLU A 202 -0.06 -21.06 3.53
C GLU A 202 -1.24 -21.59 4.38
N SER A 203 -2.48 -21.14 4.11
CA SER A 203 -3.62 -21.47 4.96
C SER A 203 -4.69 -22.31 4.27
N THR A 204 -5.43 -21.70 3.33
CA THR A 204 -6.63 -22.32 2.73
C THR A 204 -6.36 -23.08 1.44
N ALA A 205 -5.24 -22.81 0.80
CA ALA A 205 -4.87 -23.38 -0.50
C ALA A 205 -3.49 -24.07 -0.47
N GLY A 206 -3.15 -24.73 0.63
CA GLY A 206 -1.86 -25.40 0.83
C GLY A 206 -1.51 -26.45 -0.23
N GLU A 207 -2.52 -27.09 -0.84
CA GLU A 207 -2.32 -28.04 -1.94
C GLU A 207 -1.66 -27.39 -3.17
N PHE A 208 -1.97 -26.11 -3.43
CA PHE A 208 -1.33 -25.35 -4.51
C PHE A 208 0.13 -24.99 -4.17
N ASP A 209 0.43 -24.71 -2.91
CA ASP A 209 1.79 -24.47 -2.42
C ASP A 209 2.66 -25.70 -2.62
N GLU A 210 2.16 -26.88 -2.22
CA GLU A 210 2.85 -28.17 -2.42
C GLU A 210 3.07 -28.48 -3.90
N SER A 211 2.05 -28.23 -4.73
CA SER A 211 2.14 -28.41 -6.19
C SER A 211 3.19 -27.49 -6.81
N THR A 212 3.25 -26.22 -6.38
CA THR A 212 4.23 -25.26 -6.88
C THR A 212 5.65 -25.68 -6.51
N LYS A 213 5.87 -26.11 -5.27
CA LYS A 213 7.17 -26.62 -4.81
C LYS A 213 7.59 -27.89 -5.54
N ALA A 214 6.64 -28.81 -5.81
CA ALA A 214 6.90 -30.03 -6.55
C ALA A 214 7.32 -29.75 -8.01
N ILE A 215 6.66 -28.79 -8.67
CA ILE A 215 7.01 -28.36 -10.03
C ILE A 215 8.40 -27.70 -10.05
N ALA A 216 8.67 -26.79 -9.09
CA ALA A 216 9.96 -26.15 -8.99
C ALA A 216 11.09 -27.19 -8.79
N GLY A 217 10.89 -28.18 -7.92
CA GLY A 217 11.84 -29.26 -7.72
C GLY A 217 12.12 -30.08 -8.99
N LYS A 218 11.09 -30.36 -9.80
CA LYS A 218 11.26 -31.05 -11.10
C LYS A 218 12.00 -30.23 -12.14
N LEU A 219 11.94 -28.88 -12.04
CA LEU A 219 12.65 -27.96 -12.93
C LEU A 219 14.05 -27.62 -12.41
N CYS A 220 14.57 -28.36 -11.41
CA CYS A 220 15.88 -28.11 -10.78
C CYS A 220 16.03 -26.71 -10.16
N PHE A 221 14.95 -26.16 -9.65
CA PHE A 221 14.98 -24.93 -8.85
C PHE A 221 14.84 -25.24 -7.37
N THR A 222 15.62 -24.57 -6.53
CA THR A 222 15.38 -24.54 -5.08
C THR A 222 14.51 -23.36 -4.74
N THR A 223 13.34 -23.58 -4.15
CA THR A 223 12.49 -22.53 -3.62
C THR A 223 12.98 -22.10 -2.24
N MET A 224 13.44 -20.86 -2.08
CA MET A 224 13.71 -20.26 -0.79
C MET A 224 12.47 -19.49 -0.35
N LEU A 225 11.88 -19.86 0.78
CA LEU A 225 10.78 -19.12 1.42
C LEU A 225 11.33 -17.81 1.98
N ILE A 226 10.74 -16.70 1.58
CA ILE A 226 11.02 -15.36 2.11
C ILE A 226 10.00 -15.03 3.19
#